data_1048b6e71254a8f90646cca65d67d909
#
_entry.id   1048b6e71254a8f90646cca65d67d909
#
_cell.length_a   1.000
_cell.length_b   1.000
_cell.length_c   1.000
_cell.angle_alpha   90.00
_cell.angle_beta   90.00
_cell.angle_gamma   90.00
#
_symmetry.space_group_name_H-M   'P 1'
#
loop_
_entity.id
_entity.type
_entity.pdbx_description
1 polymer ?
#
loop_
_entity_poly.entity_id
_entity_poly.type
_entity_poly.pdbx_seq_one_letter_code
_entity_poly.pdbx_strand_id
1 'polypeptide(L)'
;MLNGLSTYWFEQTQDIIPNHLEKKISSRSVAVRKYSVLPVEVVVRAYLTGSSWRDYQKSGTVSGIRLPSGMRFNERFPEPLLTPSTKAEKGTHDVPVSEETILQKKIVPPDLWEQV
;
A
#
# COMPACT_ATOMS: atom_id res chain seq x y z
N MET A 1 -15.36 13.94 8.82
CA MET A 1 -13.91 14.26 8.80
C MET A 1 -13.15 13.42 7.79
N LEU A 2 -13.15 12.07 7.86
CA LEU A 2 -12.39 11.21 6.93
C LEU A 2 -12.76 11.40 5.46
N ASN A 3 -14.03 11.46 5.10
CA ASN A 3 -14.45 11.69 3.72
C ASN A 3 -13.95 13.02 3.15
N GLY A 4 -13.95 14.09 3.96
CA GLY A 4 -13.42 15.39 3.54
C GLY A 4 -11.91 15.37 3.29
N LEU A 5 -11.15 14.65 4.13
CA LEU A 5 -9.71 14.48 3.96
C LEU A 5 -9.37 13.66 2.70
N SER A 6 -10.08 12.55 2.49
CA SER A 6 -9.90 11.75 1.27
C SER A 6 -10.23 12.55 0.01
N THR A 7 -11.35 13.27 0.01
CA THR A 7 -11.75 14.12 -1.13
C THR A 7 -10.68 15.17 -1.43
N TYR A 8 -10.18 15.85 -0.39
CA TYR A 8 -9.11 16.84 -0.53
C TYR A 8 -7.88 16.25 -1.22
N TRP A 9 -7.40 15.09 -0.75
CA TRP A 9 -6.22 14.47 -1.37
C TRP A 9 -6.47 13.97 -2.78
N PHE A 10 -7.64 13.42 -3.09
CA PHE A 10 -7.99 13.04 -4.46
C PHE A 10 -7.99 14.24 -5.41
N GLU A 11 -8.46 15.40 -4.94
CA GLU A 11 -8.44 16.65 -5.71
C GLU A 11 -7.00 17.18 -5.90
N GLN A 12 -6.14 17.09 -4.84
CA GLN A 12 -4.76 17.58 -4.90
C GLN A 12 -3.82 16.70 -5.73
N THR A 13 -4.15 15.43 -5.93
CA THR A 13 -3.26 14.47 -6.62
C THR A 13 -3.80 14.02 -7.98
N GLN A 14 -4.88 14.59 -8.46
CA GLN A 14 -5.50 14.19 -9.73
C GLN A 14 -4.62 14.44 -10.96
N ASP A 15 -3.70 15.37 -10.89
CA ASP A 15 -2.69 15.68 -11.91
C ASP A 15 -1.47 14.72 -11.87
N ILE A 16 -1.30 14.00 -10.75
CA ILE A 16 -0.24 13.00 -10.58
C ILE A 16 -0.73 11.62 -11.04
N ILE A 17 -1.92 11.22 -10.58
CA ILE A 17 -2.52 9.92 -10.91
C ILE A 17 -4.05 10.03 -10.98
N PRO A 18 -4.68 9.45 -12.01
CA PRO A 18 -6.14 9.36 -12.07
C PRO A 18 -6.71 8.63 -10.84
N ASN A 19 -7.81 9.10 -10.30
CA ASN A 19 -8.49 8.45 -9.19
C ASN A 19 -9.98 8.20 -9.51
N HIS A 20 -10.69 7.55 -8.59
CA HIS A 20 -12.08 7.14 -8.80
C HIS A 20 -13.11 8.19 -8.43
N LEU A 21 -12.72 9.33 -7.88
CA LEU A 21 -13.64 10.38 -7.46
C LEU A 21 -14.29 11.05 -8.69
N GLU A 22 -15.62 11.04 -8.75
CA GLU A 22 -16.37 11.74 -9.79
C GLU A 22 -17.01 13.04 -9.27
N LYS A 23 -17.64 12.97 -8.10
CA LYS A 23 -18.36 14.11 -7.54
C LYS A 23 -18.53 14.03 -6.03
N LYS A 24 -18.31 15.15 -5.36
CA LYS A 24 -18.71 15.32 -3.97
C LYS A 24 -20.21 15.59 -3.89
N ILE A 25 -20.95 14.76 -3.16
CA ILE A 25 -22.40 14.87 -2.96
C ILE A 25 -22.69 15.62 -1.66
N SER A 26 -21.99 15.27 -0.57
CA SER A 26 -22.15 15.90 0.74
C SER A 26 -20.85 15.84 1.54
N SER A 27 -20.87 16.32 2.78
CA SER A 27 -19.72 16.18 3.70
C SER A 27 -19.36 14.73 4.04
N ARG A 28 -20.28 13.77 3.79
CA ARG A 28 -20.10 12.34 4.11
C ARG A 28 -20.25 11.40 2.93
N SER A 29 -20.57 11.92 1.73
CA SER A 29 -20.85 11.10 0.55
C SER A 29 -20.18 11.66 -0.70
N VAL A 30 -19.67 10.78 -1.52
CA VAL A 30 -19.10 11.07 -2.85
C VAL A 30 -19.67 10.08 -3.86
N ALA A 31 -19.79 10.51 -5.12
CA ALA A 31 -19.96 9.60 -6.25
C ALA A 31 -18.59 9.20 -6.75
N VAL A 32 -18.41 7.92 -7.01
CA VAL A 32 -17.16 7.36 -7.48
C VAL A 32 -17.39 6.43 -8.67
N ARG A 33 -16.42 6.37 -9.56
CA ARG A 33 -16.39 5.34 -10.61
C ARG A 33 -16.11 3.98 -9.98
N LYS A 34 -16.89 2.99 -10.35
CA LYS A 34 -16.68 1.61 -9.90
C LYS A 34 -15.55 0.98 -10.70
N TYR A 35 -14.51 0.54 -9.99
CA TYR A 35 -13.41 -0.24 -10.54
C TYR A 35 -13.34 -1.62 -9.90
N SER A 36 -12.70 -2.55 -10.60
CA SER A 36 -12.28 -3.82 -9.99
C SER A 36 -11.06 -3.57 -9.12
N VAL A 37 -11.14 -3.96 -7.86
CA VAL A 37 -10.04 -3.80 -6.91
C VAL A 37 -9.03 -4.92 -7.11
N LEU A 38 -7.75 -4.58 -7.18
CA LEU A 38 -6.68 -5.56 -7.21
C LEU A 38 -6.62 -6.35 -5.89
N PRO A 39 -6.25 -7.64 -5.91
CA PRO A 39 -6.18 -8.47 -4.70
C PRO A 39 -4.93 -8.21 -3.86
N VAL A 40 -4.37 -7.02 -3.96
CA VAL A 40 -3.20 -6.56 -3.19
C VAL A 40 -3.47 -5.18 -2.60
N GLU A 41 -2.89 -4.94 -1.43
CA GLU A 41 -2.73 -3.61 -0.86
C GLU A 41 -1.25 -3.23 -0.93
N VAL A 42 -0.97 -1.98 -1.27
CA VAL A 42 0.40 -1.48 -1.39
C VAL A 42 0.58 -0.29 -0.47
N VAL A 43 1.58 -0.36 0.39
CA VAL A 43 1.92 0.72 1.32
C VAL A 43 3.35 1.16 1.07
N VAL A 44 3.55 2.44 0.78
CA VAL A 44 4.87 3.06 0.74
C VAL A 44 5.26 3.48 2.16
N ARG A 45 6.37 2.92 2.66
CA ARG A 45 6.84 3.18 4.02
C ARG A 45 8.17 3.94 4.00
N ALA A 46 8.21 5.05 4.73
CA ALA A 46 9.44 5.81 4.93
C ALA A 46 10.17 5.45 6.23
N TYR A 47 9.51 4.76 7.16
CA TYR A 47 10.03 4.47 8.51
C TYR A 47 9.77 3.03 8.93
N LEU A 48 10.72 2.45 9.67
CA LEU A 48 10.65 1.11 10.24
C LEU A 48 9.76 1.10 11.49
N THR A 49 8.45 0.94 11.31
CA THR A 49 7.46 1.00 12.39
C THR A 49 6.32 -0.02 12.21
N GLY A 50 5.52 -0.23 13.23
CA GLY A 50 4.34 -1.09 13.19
C GLY A 50 4.65 -2.55 12.83
N SER A 51 3.95 -3.10 11.83
CA SER A 51 4.17 -4.49 11.37
C SER A 51 5.57 -4.70 10.81
N SER A 52 6.11 -3.73 10.06
CA SER A 52 7.46 -3.82 9.49
C SER A 52 8.55 -3.96 10.54
N TRP A 53 8.40 -3.31 11.70
CA TRP A 53 9.31 -3.50 12.81
C TRP A 53 9.30 -4.94 13.35
N ARG A 54 8.10 -5.51 13.50
CA ARG A 54 7.96 -6.91 13.95
C ARG A 54 8.58 -7.90 12.96
N ASP A 55 8.40 -7.67 11.66
CA ASP A 55 8.97 -8.52 10.61
C ASP A 55 10.50 -8.39 10.59
N TYR A 56 11.02 -7.18 10.68
CA TYR A 56 12.45 -6.92 10.77
C TYR A 56 13.09 -7.61 11.97
N GLN A 57 12.48 -7.53 13.15
CA GLN A 57 12.98 -8.21 14.36
C GLN A 57 13.05 -9.73 14.20
N LYS A 58 12.16 -10.34 13.42
CA LYS A 58 12.12 -11.78 13.21
C LYS A 58 13.13 -12.26 12.18
N SER A 59 13.30 -11.53 11.09
CA SER A 59 13.99 -12.02 9.89
C SER A 59 15.04 -11.06 9.31
N GLY A 60 15.13 -9.82 9.81
CA GLY A 60 15.95 -8.79 9.19
C GLY A 60 15.41 -8.30 7.84
N THR A 61 14.17 -8.67 7.50
CA THR A 61 13.53 -8.32 6.23
C THR A 61 12.18 -7.66 6.45
N VAL A 62 11.72 -6.88 5.47
CA VAL A 62 10.36 -6.33 5.40
C VAL A 62 9.83 -6.60 4.00
N SER A 63 8.70 -7.28 3.87
CA SER A 63 8.11 -7.69 2.58
C SER A 63 9.11 -8.35 1.62
N GLY A 64 10.03 -9.18 2.15
CA GLY A 64 11.08 -9.85 1.38
C GLY A 64 12.34 -9.01 1.14
N ILE A 65 12.31 -7.71 1.41
CA ILE A 65 13.46 -6.81 1.24
C ILE A 65 14.37 -6.93 2.47
N ARG A 66 15.64 -7.28 2.24
CA ARG A 66 16.64 -7.32 3.31
C ARG A 66 17.07 -5.91 3.70
N LEU A 67 17.02 -5.61 4.98
CA LEU A 67 17.43 -4.33 5.54
C LEU A 67 18.80 -4.43 6.25
N PRO A 68 19.50 -3.30 6.40
CA PRO A 68 20.72 -3.24 7.19
C PRO A 68 20.50 -3.75 8.62
N SER A 69 21.50 -4.42 9.19
CA SER A 69 21.44 -4.84 10.59
C SER A 69 21.56 -3.65 11.54
N GLY A 70 20.91 -3.74 12.70
CA GLY A 70 21.01 -2.72 13.74
C GLY A 70 20.10 -1.50 13.57
N MET A 71 19.16 -1.53 12.64
CA MET A 71 18.14 -0.48 12.54
C MET A 71 17.28 -0.42 13.80
N ARG A 72 16.87 0.80 14.16
CA ARG A 72 16.08 1.09 15.37
C ARG A 72 14.59 1.24 15.05
N PHE A 73 13.77 1.04 16.04
CA PHE A 73 12.35 1.35 15.95
C PHE A 73 12.14 2.82 15.56
N ASN A 74 11.25 3.08 14.60
CA ASN A 74 10.98 4.39 13.99
C ASN A 74 12.16 5.00 13.22
N GLU A 75 13.18 4.23 12.89
CA GLU A 75 14.27 4.70 12.04
C GLU A 75 13.77 4.89 10.60
N ARG A 76 14.23 5.95 9.97
CA ARG A 76 13.92 6.25 8.56
C ARG A 76 14.69 5.30 7.66
N PHE A 77 14.02 4.75 6.65
CA PHE A 77 14.70 4.00 5.59
C PHE A 77 15.56 4.94 4.73
N PRO A 78 16.68 4.47 4.19
CA PRO A 78 17.47 5.23 3.21
C PRO A 78 16.62 5.68 2.02
N GLU A 79 15.75 4.80 1.54
CA GLU A 79 14.74 5.05 0.53
C GLU A 79 13.40 4.48 0.98
N PRO A 80 12.26 5.10 0.61
CA PRO A 80 10.96 4.55 0.92
C PRO A 80 10.80 3.14 0.35
N LEU A 81 10.22 2.23 1.12
CA LEU A 81 9.98 0.85 0.72
C LEU A 81 8.54 0.65 0.25
N LEU A 82 8.40 -0.03 -0.87
CA LEU A 82 7.12 -0.57 -1.31
C LEU A 82 6.86 -1.88 -0.57
N THR A 83 5.79 -1.92 0.23
CA THR A 83 5.46 -3.07 1.08
C THR A 83 4.07 -3.59 0.74
N PRO A 84 3.97 -4.49 -0.24
CA PRO A 84 2.69 -5.07 -0.61
C PRO A 84 2.24 -6.15 0.37
N SER A 85 0.93 -6.33 0.45
CA SER A 85 0.27 -7.45 1.12
C SER A 85 -0.88 -7.97 0.27
N THR A 86 -1.18 -9.26 0.39
CA THR A 86 -2.38 -9.82 -0.24
C THR A 86 -3.61 -9.31 0.51
N LYS A 87 -4.65 -8.98 -0.23
CA LYS A 87 -5.93 -8.60 0.37
C LYS A 87 -6.62 -9.85 0.89
N ALA A 88 -6.77 -9.93 2.20
CA ALA A 88 -7.40 -11.07 2.85
C ALA A 88 -8.90 -11.17 2.55
N GLU A 89 -9.42 -12.38 2.53
CA GLU A 89 -10.87 -12.60 2.58
C GLU A 89 -11.45 -12.07 3.89
N LYS A 90 -12.73 -11.71 3.86
CA LYS A 90 -13.42 -11.13 5.01
C LYS A 90 -13.29 -12.05 6.26
N GLY A 91 -12.62 -11.55 7.28
CA GLY A 91 -12.40 -12.25 8.56
C GLY A 91 -10.99 -12.84 8.73
N THR A 92 -10.08 -12.65 7.77
CA THR A 92 -8.66 -12.99 7.89
C THR A 92 -7.80 -11.73 7.82
N HIS A 93 -6.52 -11.84 8.17
CA HIS A 93 -5.58 -10.73 8.11
C HIS A 93 -4.80 -10.73 6.79
N ASP A 94 -4.49 -9.53 6.30
CA ASP A 94 -3.61 -9.35 5.16
C ASP A 94 -2.23 -9.95 5.44
N VAL A 95 -1.68 -10.67 4.45
CA VAL A 95 -0.40 -11.33 4.57
C VAL A 95 0.64 -10.55 3.76
N PRO A 96 1.74 -10.10 4.39
CA PRO A 96 2.85 -9.49 3.66
C PRO A 96 3.32 -10.41 2.54
N VAL A 97 3.56 -9.84 1.37
CA VAL A 97 4.02 -10.56 0.19
C VAL A 97 5.15 -9.78 -0.47
N SER A 98 6.13 -10.48 -1.05
CA SER A 98 7.17 -9.83 -1.84
C SER A 98 6.68 -9.53 -3.25
N GLU A 99 7.26 -8.52 -3.88
CA GLU A 99 7.03 -8.20 -5.30
C GLU A 99 7.31 -9.43 -6.20
N GLU A 100 8.40 -10.13 -5.95
CA GLU A 100 8.74 -11.37 -6.65
C GLU A 100 7.60 -12.39 -6.59
N THR A 101 7.00 -12.58 -5.42
CA THR A 101 5.87 -13.49 -5.22
C THR A 101 4.63 -13.04 -5.99
N ILE A 102 4.35 -11.72 -6.03
CA ILE A 102 3.23 -11.16 -6.80
C ILE A 102 3.38 -11.49 -8.27
N LEU A 103 4.56 -11.28 -8.83
CA LEU A 103 4.87 -11.53 -10.24
C LEU A 103 4.89 -13.02 -10.57
N GLN A 104 5.56 -13.85 -9.77
CA GLN A 104 5.63 -15.30 -9.96
C GLN A 104 4.26 -15.98 -9.91
N LYS A 105 3.44 -15.60 -8.94
CA LYS A 105 2.07 -16.15 -8.78
C LYS A 105 1.04 -15.46 -9.66
N LYS A 106 1.45 -14.46 -10.44
CA LYS A 106 0.55 -13.67 -11.30
C LYS A 106 -0.67 -13.11 -10.54
N ILE A 107 -0.46 -12.68 -9.29
CA ILE A 107 -1.51 -12.09 -8.45
C ILE A 107 -2.00 -10.79 -9.08
N VAL A 108 -1.08 -10.03 -9.66
CA VAL A 108 -1.35 -8.85 -10.50
C VAL A 108 -0.62 -9.06 -11.83
N PRO A 109 -1.22 -8.71 -12.98
CA PRO A 109 -0.52 -8.74 -14.27
C PRO A 109 0.75 -7.87 -14.23
N PRO A 110 1.89 -8.32 -14.81
CA PRO A 110 3.15 -7.59 -14.74
C PRO A 110 3.09 -6.17 -15.28
N ASP A 111 2.44 -5.98 -16.42
CA ASP A 111 2.22 -4.68 -17.07
C ASP A 111 1.42 -3.69 -16.20
N LEU A 112 0.53 -4.22 -15.35
CA LEU A 112 -0.22 -3.42 -14.39
C LEU A 112 0.59 -3.16 -13.11
N TRP A 113 1.43 -4.13 -12.71
CA TRP A 113 2.31 -3.97 -11.55
C TRP A 113 3.38 -2.90 -11.75
N GLU A 114 3.90 -2.76 -12.97
CA GLU A 114 4.86 -1.71 -13.34
C GLU A 114 4.31 -0.28 -13.18
N GLN A 115 2.98 -0.14 -13.10
CA GLN A 115 2.32 1.16 -12.91
C GLN A 115 2.07 1.49 -11.43
N VAL A 116 2.40 0.58 -10.53
CA VAL A 116 2.22 0.73 -9.09
C VAL A 116 3.47 1.26 -8.45
#